data_2fdcc94f6d94741b19f5e3458ce667f1
#
_entry.id   2fdcc94f6d94741b19f5e3458ce667f1
#
_cell.length_a   1.000
_cell.length_b   1.000
_cell.length_c   1.000
_cell.angle_alpha   90.00
_cell.angle_beta   90.00
_cell.angle_gamma   90.00
#
_symmetry.space_group_name_H-M   'P 1'
#
loop_
_entity.id
_entity.type
_entity.pdbx_description
1 polymer ?
#
loop_
_entity_poly.entity_id
_entity_poly.type
_entity_poly.pdbx_seq_one_letter_code
_entity_poly.pdbx_strand_id
1 'polypeptide(L)'
;MKAADLQTYYNICEILEHNLEHRGDKIALLSENGSFTFREVSEQVNRVGNALIRSGVQFGECVAILCPDRPEWVSVFFATAKIGGVALGLNTLLKTDEYDYILKDARVKVLVVHDSLKALVEPIIKKHDTLIKVITVTDNKSIKCTTFTDWIDGEKSELDSANTHREDFCSLHYSSGTTGVPKGVLHMHKDYPLIAQLSGVDLFGIAENDRTFSVAKLFFVYGIGGNLIFPWYVGASCVLYAGPPRQAAAVLKAISTFKPTVFVSVPTIYSAILSIPNFYKRFDIGSLRMCISAGEPLPLQTWNTWRDATEIEILDTIGCTETYHTFMANRPGEVRPGSSGKPIRGYDVRLVDDEGKDVQAGMVGNLMVRGESTALFYLHQSEKTRHSFRGEWLFTGDQYLQDKDGYYWHKGRVDDMLKVGGLWVSPMEIEEVLSGHDSVADCAVVGHYDNAGLLKPKAFVCLRNGVEPSDELFEQLVKLCAKTLDAHKRPRWLEFNNDLPRTSTGKLQRFKLREQ
;
A
#
# COMPACT_ATOMS: atom_id res chain seq x y z
N MET A 1 16.64 -12.54 10.37
CA MET A 1 15.62 -12.91 11.36
C MET A 1 14.67 -13.94 10.73
N LYS A 2 14.29 -14.94 11.46
CA LYS A 2 13.26 -15.93 11.13
C LYS A 2 12.19 -15.91 12.21
N ALA A 3 10.99 -16.41 11.93
CA ALA A 3 9.94 -16.51 12.95
C ALA A 3 10.38 -17.33 14.17
N ALA A 4 11.22 -18.36 13.95
CA ALA A 4 11.79 -19.17 15.04
C ALA A 4 12.69 -18.38 16.01
N ASP A 5 13.21 -17.23 15.60
CA ASP A 5 14.04 -16.36 16.46
C ASP A 5 13.19 -15.55 17.45
N LEU A 6 11.87 -15.44 17.22
CA LEU A 6 10.92 -14.80 18.12
C LEU A 6 10.48 -15.76 19.24
N GLN A 7 10.14 -15.20 20.39
CA GLN A 7 9.49 -15.96 21.46
C GLN A 7 8.19 -16.59 20.94
N THR A 8 7.85 -17.77 21.48
CA THR A 8 6.62 -18.49 21.12
C THR A 8 5.38 -17.66 21.43
N TYR A 9 5.38 -17.00 22.59
CA TYR A 9 4.34 -16.04 22.98
C TYR A 9 4.90 -14.64 22.69
N TYR A 10 4.27 -13.95 21.76
CA TYR A 10 4.69 -12.62 21.29
C TYR A 10 3.46 -11.81 20.88
N ASN A 11 3.42 -10.56 21.35
CA ASN A 11 2.41 -9.60 20.94
C ASN A 11 3.07 -8.43 20.19
N ILE A 12 2.47 -7.95 19.09
CA ILE A 12 3.07 -6.84 18.30
C ILE A 12 3.22 -5.55 19.11
N CYS A 13 2.51 -5.39 20.23
CA CYS A 13 2.70 -4.23 21.11
C CYS A 13 4.12 -4.12 21.65
N GLU A 14 4.89 -5.20 21.65
CA GLU A 14 6.33 -5.18 21.98
C GLU A 14 7.09 -4.16 21.11
N ILE A 15 6.66 -3.94 19.84
CA ILE A 15 7.25 -2.91 18.95
C ILE A 15 7.09 -1.48 19.51
N LEU A 16 6.03 -1.22 20.25
CA LEU A 16 5.84 0.02 20.99
C LEU A 16 6.52 -0.04 22.37
N GLU A 17 6.29 -1.10 23.11
CA GLU A 17 6.61 -1.22 24.54
C GLU A 17 8.10 -1.31 24.84
N HIS A 18 8.89 -1.97 23.98
CA HIS A 18 10.36 -2.02 24.16
C HIS A 18 11.03 -0.63 24.11
N ASN A 19 10.33 0.39 23.60
CA ASN A 19 10.84 1.76 23.62
C ASN A 19 10.62 2.48 24.96
N LEU A 20 9.76 1.96 25.84
CA LEU A 20 9.36 2.69 27.05
C LEU A 20 10.50 2.84 28.06
N GLU A 21 11.38 1.85 28.17
CA GLU A 21 12.47 1.86 29.15
C GLU A 21 13.48 2.97 28.86
N HIS A 22 13.92 3.10 27.60
CA HIS A 22 15.02 3.99 27.23
C HIS A 22 14.60 5.18 26.37
N ARG A 23 13.40 5.14 25.77
CA ARG A 23 12.88 6.13 24.81
C ARG A 23 11.46 6.60 25.16
N GLY A 24 10.99 6.33 26.38
CA GLY A 24 9.60 6.66 26.76
C GLY A 24 9.23 8.11 26.51
N ASP A 25 10.15 9.04 26.73
CA ASP A 25 9.93 10.49 26.57
C ASP A 25 10.34 11.02 25.18
N LYS A 26 10.83 10.14 24.29
CA LYS A 26 11.12 10.49 22.90
C LYS A 26 9.82 10.60 22.10
N ILE A 27 9.76 11.57 21.17
CA ILE A 27 8.63 11.73 20.25
C ILE A 27 8.51 10.51 19.34
N ALA A 28 7.40 9.81 19.43
CA ALA A 28 7.03 8.66 18.60
C ALA A 28 6.21 9.08 17.38
N LEU A 29 5.25 10.00 17.59
CA LEU A 29 4.33 10.48 16.57
C LEU A 29 4.40 12.00 16.46
N LEU A 30 4.40 12.50 15.21
CA LEU A 30 4.17 13.90 14.87
C LEU A 30 2.94 13.99 13.96
N SER A 31 2.08 14.94 14.21
CA SER A 31 0.89 15.20 13.41
C SER A 31 0.49 16.67 13.48
N GLU A 32 -0.48 17.09 12.68
CA GLU A 32 -1.09 18.42 12.81
C GLU A 32 -1.79 18.60 14.15
N ASN A 33 -2.15 17.52 14.84
CA ASN A 33 -2.80 17.52 16.15
C ASN A 33 -1.81 17.58 17.35
N GLY A 34 -0.51 17.61 17.07
CA GLY A 34 0.55 17.65 18.07
C GLY A 34 1.60 16.56 17.91
N SER A 35 2.48 16.52 18.89
CA SER A 35 3.54 15.52 19.01
C SER A 35 3.29 14.66 20.24
N PHE A 36 3.51 13.36 20.14
CA PHE A 36 3.25 12.40 21.19
C PHE A 36 4.48 11.54 21.42
N THR A 37 4.86 11.37 22.68
CA THR A 37 5.96 10.50 23.10
C THR A 37 5.55 9.03 23.05
N PHE A 38 6.53 8.10 23.09
CA PHE A 38 6.24 6.66 23.19
C PHE A 38 5.38 6.36 24.43
N ARG A 39 5.65 7.02 25.56
CA ARG A 39 4.90 6.87 26.82
C ARG A 39 3.44 7.31 26.66
N GLU A 40 3.20 8.51 26.14
CA GLU A 40 1.85 9.01 25.93
C GLU A 40 1.04 8.13 24.97
N VAL A 41 1.67 7.64 23.89
CA VAL A 41 1.02 6.69 22.98
C VAL A 41 0.70 5.37 23.68
N SER A 42 1.62 4.82 24.48
CA SER A 42 1.39 3.57 25.22
C SER A 42 0.27 3.72 26.25
N GLU A 43 0.23 4.82 26.99
CA GLU A 43 -0.86 5.11 27.93
C GLU A 43 -2.22 5.19 27.21
N GLN A 44 -2.26 5.83 26.03
CA GLN A 44 -3.49 5.90 25.25
C GLN A 44 -3.89 4.53 24.69
N VAL A 45 -2.94 3.71 24.21
CA VAL A 45 -3.17 2.32 23.80
C VAL A 45 -3.77 1.53 24.96
N ASN A 46 -3.25 1.68 26.17
CA ASN A 46 -3.76 0.97 27.36
C ASN A 46 -5.19 1.39 27.71
N ARG A 47 -5.50 2.69 27.68
CA ARG A 47 -6.87 3.20 27.93
C ARG A 47 -7.85 2.66 26.88
N VAL A 48 -7.47 2.67 25.59
CA VAL A 48 -8.29 2.09 24.51
C VAL A 48 -8.48 0.60 24.70
N GLY A 49 -7.42 -0.15 25.08
CA GLY A 49 -7.50 -1.59 25.35
C GLY A 49 -8.48 -1.92 26.48
N ASN A 50 -8.40 -1.18 27.59
CA ASN A 50 -9.35 -1.31 28.71
C ASN A 50 -10.80 -1.00 28.28
N ALA A 51 -11.00 0.06 27.46
CA ALA A 51 -12.31 0.41 26.93
C ALA A 51 -12.86 -0.64 25.94
N LEU A 52 -12.00 -1.31 25.15
CA LEU A 52 -12.39 -2.44 24.29
C LEU A 52 -12.84 -3.63 25.12
N ILE A 53 -12.09 -4.02 26.17
CA ILE A 53 -12.44 -5.10 27.10
C ILE A 53 -13.78 -4.78 27.77
N ARG A 54 -13.96 -3.57 28.31
CA ARG A 54 -15.23 -3.11 28.92
C ARG A 54 -16.37 -3.11 27.91
N SER A 55 -16.09 -2.88 26.64
CA SER A 55 -17.08 -2.96 25.55
C SER A 55 -17.44 -4.39 25.16
N GLY A 56 -16.77 -5.41 25.71
CA GLY A 56 -17.07 -6.83 25.51
C GLY A 56 -16.31 -7.47 24.34
N VAL A 57 -15.26 -6.83 23.81
CA VAL A 57 -14.41 -7.45 22.78
C VAL A 57 -13.62 -8.61 23.38
N GLN A 58 -13.71 -9.76 22.74
CA GLN A 58 -13.02 -10.99 23.15
C GLN A 58 -11.79 -11.26 22.27
N PHE A 59 -10.95 -12.20 22.72
CA PHE A 59 -9.80 -12.67 21.94
C PHE A 59 -10.24 -13.17 20.55
N GLY A 60 -9.49 -12.76 19.50
CA GLY A 60 -9.77 -13.10 18.10
C GLY A 60 -10.89 -12.30 17.44
N GLU A 61 -11.59 -11.43 18.17
CA GLU A 61 -12.66 -10.62 17.59
C GLU A 61 -12.14 -9.38 16.86
N CYS A 62 -12.87 -8.95 15.82
CA CYS A 62 -12.44 -7.89 14.93
C CYS A 62 -12.92 -6.51 15.38
N VAL A 63 -11.98 -5.54 15.40
CA VAL A 63 -12.24 -4.11 15.62
C VAL A 63 -11.87 -3.33 14.37
N ALA A 64 -12.82 -2.61 13.78
CA ALA A 64 -12.61 -1.83 12.56
C ALA A 64 -12.32 -0.36 12.88
N ILE A 65 -11.42 0.23 12.08
CA ILE A 65 -10.93 1.60 12.21
C ILE A 65 -11.18 2.34 10.88
N LEU A 66 -12.20 3.18 10.84
CA LEU A 66 -12.51 4.05 9.70
C LEU A 66 -12.13 5.49 10.05
N CYS A 67 -10.86 5.78 10.00
CA CYS A 67 -10.29 7.04 10.44
C CYS A 67 -9.10 7.45 9.54
N PRO A 68 -8.90 8.74 9.24
CA PRO A 68 -7.65 9.23 8.67
C PRO A 68 -6.43 8.88 9.55
N ASP A 69 -5.22 9.11 9.05
CA ASP A 69 -3.98 8.87 9.79
C ASP A 69 -3.86 9.86 10.95
N ARG A 70 -4.37 9.45 12.13
CA ARG A 70 -4.41 10.21 13.38
C ARG A 70 -3.90 9.35 14.54
N PRO A 71 -3.53 9.96 15.69
CA PRO A 71 -3.10 9.21 16.88
C PRO A 71 -4.14 8.19 17.36
N GLU A 72 -5.44 8.48 17.21
CA GLU A 72 -6.52 7.59 17.58
C GLU A 72 -6.50 6.30 16.73
N TRP A 73 -6.18 6.40 15.43
CA TRP A 73 -6.02 5.23 14.56
C TRP A 73 -4.95 4.28 15.10
N VAL A 74 -3.79 4.85 15.44
CA VAL A 74 -2.64 4.09 15.98
C VAL A 74 -2.99 3.43 17.29
N SER A 75 -3.65 4.17 18.19
CA SER A 75 -4.02 3.68 19.52
C SER A 75 -5.01 2.53 19.44
N VAL A 76 -6.03 2.61 18.56
CA VAL A 76 -7.01 1.53 18.38
C VAL A 76 -6.35 0.29 17.76
N PHE A 77 -5.45 0.47 16.78
CA PHE A 77 -4.75 -0.64 16.14
C PHE A 77 -3.94 -1.46 17.16
N PHE A 78 -3.05 -0.80 17.89
CA PHE A 78 -2.22 -1.48 18.90
C PHE A 78 -3.04 -1.99 20.07
N ALA A 79 -4.04 -1.25 20.55
CA ALA A 79 -4.91 -1.68 21.64
C ALA A 79 -5.68 -2.96 21.28
N THR A 80 -6.19 -3.05 20.06
CA THR A 80 -6.87 -4.26 19.58
C THR A 80 -5.94 -5.46 19.58
N ALA A 81 -4.74 -5.32 19.02
CA ALA A 81 -3.74 -6.38 19.02
C ALA A 81 -3.27 -6.73 20.44
N LYS A 82 -3.15 -5.72 21.32
CA LYS A 82 -2.74 -5.89 22.71
C LYS A 82 -3.66 -6.82 23.50
N ILE A 83 -4.96 -6.70 23.29
CA ILE A 83 -5.96 -7.57 23.94
C ILE A 83 -6.20 -8.91 23.23
N GLY A 84 -5.40 -9.22 22.19
CA GLY A 84 -5.54 -10.43 21.37
C GLY A 84 -6.66 -10.36 20.33
N GLY A 85 -7.18 -9.17 20.03
CA GLY A 85 -8.15 -8.95 18.95
C GLY A 85 -7.48 -8.78 17.58
N VAL A 86 -8.30 -8.68 16.54
CA VAL A 86 -7.87 -8.51 15.14
C VAL A 86 -8.20 -7.09 14.67
N ALA A 87 -7.20 -6.27 14.45
CA ALA A 87 -7.36 -4.89 14.00
C ALA A 87 -7.61 -4.82 12.49
N LEU A 88 -8.63 -4.05 12.07
CA LEU A 88 -9.00 -3.85 10.67
C LEU A 88 -8.98 -2.37 10.32
N GLY A 89 -7.94 -1.91 9.62
CA GLY A 89 -7.91 -0.58 9.01
C GLY A 89 -8.79 -0.53 7.75
N LEU A 90 -9.83 0.31 7.76
CA LEU A 90 -10.71 0.49 6.61
C LEU A 90 -10.20 1.62 5.71
N ASN A 91 -10.16 1.37 4.40
CA ASN A 91 -9.84 2.40 3.42
C ASN A 91 -10.92 3.50 3.45
N THR A 92 -10.51 4.73 3.68
CA THR A 92 -11.39 5.91 3.84
C THR A 92 -12.04 6.39 2.53
N LEU A 93 -11.70 5.79 1.40
CA LEU A 93 -12.18 6.16 0.06
C LEU A 93 -13.19 5.17 -0.53
N LEU A 94 -13.63 4.18 0.25
CA LEU A 94 -14.62 3.20 -0.19
C LEU A 94 -16.04 3.79 -0.18
N LYS A 95 -16.95 3.07 -0.82
CA LYS A 95 -18.39 3.40 -0.82
C LYS A 95 -19.12 2.62 0.27
N THR A 96 -20.35 3.02 0.56
CA THR A 96 -21.20 2.42 1.59
C THR A 96 -21.41 0.92 1.40
N ASP A 97 -21.62 0.45 0.18
CA ASP A 97 -21.80 -0.97 -0.14
C ASP A 97 -20.53 -1.81 0.10
N GLU A 98 -19.36 -1.23 -0.16
CA GLU A 98 -18.08 -1.87 0.13
C GLU A 98 -17.86 -1.98 1.65
N TYR A 99 -18.22 -0.94 2.43
CA TYR A 99 -18.18 -1.01 3.90
C TYR A 99 -19.17 -2.05 4.44
N ASP A 100 -20.40 -2.11 3.89
CA ASP A 100 -21.42 -3.10 4.28
C ASP A 100 -20.88 -4.53 4.11
N TYR A 101 -20.26 -4.80 2.95
CA TYR A 101 -19.61 -6.08 2.69
C TYR A 101 -18.51 -6.39 3.71
N ILE A 102 -17.56 -5.47 3.92
CA ILE A 102 -16.40 -5.69 4.78
C ILE A 102 -16.81 -5.87 6.24
N LEU A 103 -17.71 -5.05 6.77
CA LEU A 103 -18.18 -5.15 8.16
C LEU A 103 -18.86 -6.50 8.43
N LYS A 104 -19.60 -7.00 7.43
CA LYS A 104 -20.25 -8.32 7.52
C LYS A 104 -19.25 -9.47 7.41
N ASP A 105 -18.37 -9.43 6.40
CA ASP A 105 -17.39 -10.48 6.13
C ASP A 105 -16.40 -10.64 7.28
N ALA A 106 -15.91 -9.52 7.85
CA ALA A 106 -15.02 -9.50 9.00
C ALA A 106 -15.73 -9.69 10.35
N ARG A 107 -17.07 -9.76 10.39
CA ARG A 107 -17.86 -9.88 11.63
C ARG A 107 -17.45 -8.87 12.69
N VAL A 108 -17.32 -7.61 12.29
CA VAL A 108 -16.81 -6.53 13.15
C VAL A 108 -17.64 -6.38 14.42
N LYS A 109 -16.95 -6.27 15.57
CA LYS A 109 -17.56 -6.08 16.90
C LYS A 109 -17.64 -4.61 17.29
N VAL A 110 -16.57 -3.86 17.09
CA VAL A 110 -16.50 -2.44 17.39
C VAL A 110 -16.04 -1.71 16.15
N LEU A 111 -16.71 -0.61 15.81
CA LEU A 111 -16.32 0.31 14.75
C LEU A 111 -15.91 1.64 15.38
N VAL A 112 -14.65 2.04 15.17
CA VAL A 112 -14.16 3.38 15.50
C VAL A 112 -14.13 4.19 14.20
N VAL A 113 -14.96 5.22 14.13
CA VAL A 113 -15.18 6.02 12.90
C VAL A 113 -14.93 7.49 13.13
N HIS A 114 -14.18 8.14 12.25
CA HIS A 114 -14.03 9.59 12.25
C HIS A 114 -15.33 10.27 11.78
N ASP A 115 -15.68 11.39 12.39
CA ASP A 115 -16.96 12.10 12.15
C ASP A 115 -17.18 12.46 10.67
N SER A 116 -16.13 12.86 9.96
CA SER A 116 -16.19 13.17 8.51
C SER A 116 -16.56 11.99 7.61
N LEU A 117 -16.44 10.75 8.12
CA LEU A 117 -16.72 9.51 7.38
C LEU A 117 -17.99 8.81 7.89
N LYS A 118 -18.56 9.29 8.99
CA LYS A 118 -19.71 8.67 9.66
C LYS A 118 -20.92 8.51 8.73
N ALA A 119 -21.19 9.50 7.88
CA ALA A 119 -22.30 9.49 6.93
C ALA A 119 -22.24 8.29 5.94
N LEU A 120 -21.05 7.76 5.66
CA LEU A 120 -20.87 6.61 4.77
C LEU A 120 -21.30 5.29 5.40
N VAL A 121 -21.22 5.17 6.73
CA VAL A 121 -21.53 3.92 7.44
C VAL A 121 -22.84 3.99 8.23
N GLU A 122 -23.35 5.15 8.54
CA GLU A 122 -24.60 5.33 9.30
C GLU A 122 -25.81 4.56 8.72
N PRO A 123 -26.01 4.48 7.38
CA PRO A 123 -27.12 3.74 6.80
C PRO A 123 -27.04 2.21 6.98
N ILE A 124 -25.85 1.69 7.27
CA ILE A 124 -25.59 0.25 7.33
C ILE A 124 -25.35 -0.27 8.75
N ILE A 125 -24.94 0.55 9.70
CA ILE A 125 -24.58 0.14 11.08
C ILE A 125 -25.64 -0.78 11.71
N LYS A 126 -26.93 -0.43 11.57
CA LYS A 126 -28.04 -1.19 12.18
C LYS A 126 -28.30 -2.56 11.54
N LYS A 127 -27.66 -2.86 10.40
CA LYS A 127 -27.83 -4.14 9.69
C LYS A 127 -26.87 -5.23 10.18
N HIS A 128 -25.89 -4.86 11.04
CA HIS A 128 -24.83 -5.78 11.48
C HIS A 128 -25.07 -6.22 12.92
N ASP A 129 -25.63 -7.42 13.11
CA ASP A 129 -25.93 -7.99 14.43
C ASP A 129 -24.66 -8.24 15.27
N THR A 130 -23.48 -8.39 14.63
CA THR A 130 -22.21 -8.56 15.32
C THR A 130 -21.67 -7.26 15.90
N LEU A 131 -22.08 -6.10 15.37
CA LEU A 131 -21.58 -4.80 15.77
C LEU A 131 -22.23 -4.33 17.07
N ILE A 132 -21.48 -4.44 18.17
CA ILE A 132 -21.97 -4.11 19.51
C ILE A 132 -21.76 -2.65 19.89
N LYS A 133 -20.81 -1.94 19.22
CA LYS A 133 -20.51 -0.54 19.56
C LYS A 133 -19.92 0.24 18.38
N VAL A 134 -20.29 1.51 18.29
CA VAL A 134 -19.73 2.49 17.36
C VAL A 134 -19.20 3.68 18.15
N ILE A 135 -17.92 3.99 17.95
CA ILE A 135 -17.20 5.08 18.61
C ILE A 135 -16.87 6.15 17.58
N THR A 136 -17.14 7.40 17.88
CA THR A 136 -16.86 8.51 16.95
C THR A 136 -15.60 9.27 17.37
N VAL A 137 -14.61 9.33 16.48
CA VAL A 137 -13.46 10.24 16.62
C VAL A 137 -13.87 11.60 16.07
N THR A 138 -13.81 12.63 16.91
CA THR A 138 -14.23 13.99 16.54
C THR A 138 -13.54 15.04 17.40
N ASP A 139 -13.26 16.18 16.79
CA ASP A 139 -12.82 17.39 17.49
C ASP A 139 -14.03 18.28 17.91
N ASN A 140 -15.25 17.91 17.47
CA ASN A 140 -16.48 18.66 17.77
C ASN A 140 -17.17 18.12 19.03
N LYS A 141 -17.11 18.90 20.11
CA LYS A 141 -17.69 18.57 21.41
C LYS A 141 -19.24 18.60 21.46
N SER A 142 -19.90 19.05 20.39
CA SER A 142 -21.37 19.18 20.35
C SER A 142 -22.08 17.96 19.74
N ILE A 143 -21.37 16.92 19.37
CA ILE A 143 -21.95 15.72 18.74
C ILE A 143 -22.63 14.83 19.80
N LYS A 144 -23.89 14.46 19.55
CA LYS A 144 -24.65 13.54 20.40
C LYS A 144 -24.36 12.08 20.02
N CYS A 145 -23.21 11.57 20.42
CA CYS A 145 -22.84 10.14 20.24
C CYS A 145 -21.73 9.80 21.24
N THR A 146 -21.37 8.52 21.37
CA THR A 146 -20.20 8.11 22.14
C THR A 146 -18.94 8.57 21.41
N THR A 147 -18.28 9.61 21.93
CA THR A 147 -17.02 10.08 21.36
C THR A 147 -15.85 9.21 21.82
N PHE A 148 -14.75 9.27 21.07
CA PHE A 148 -13.52 8.55 21.42
C PHE A 148 -13.01 8.98 22.80
N THR A 149 -13.00 10.29 23.06
CA THR A 149 -12.54 10.85 24.34
C THR A 149 -13.40 10.36 25.51
N ASP A 150 -14.75 10.43 25.41
CA ASP A 150 -15.65 9.96 26.47
C ASP A 150 -15.55 8.44 26.66
N TRP A 151 -15.25 7.69 25.58
CA TRP A 151 -15.16 6.23 25.63
C TRP A 151 -13.97 5.75 26.43
N ILE A 152 -12.84 6.48 26.38
CA ILE A 152 -11.61 6.15 27.11
C ILE A 152 -11.47 6.93 28.42
N ASP A 153 -12.39 7.87 28.70
CA ASP A 153 -12.33 8.66 29.93
C ASP A 153 -12.48 7.77 31.17
N GLY A 154 -11.64 8.01 32.17
CA GLY A 154 -11.58 7.21 33.40
C GLY A 154 -10.96 5.82 33.26
N GLU A 155 -10.57 5.39 32.05
CA GLU A 155 -9.86 4.11 31.87
C GLU A 155 -8.42 4.18 32.39
N LYS A 156 -7.94 3.03 32.90
CA LYS A 156 -6.57 2.89 33.37
C LYS A 156 -5.57 3.06 32.23
N SER A 157 -4.46 3.75 32.52
CA SER A 157 -3.31 3.90 31.61
C SER A 157 -2.35 2.72 31.62
N GLU A 158 -2.68 1.67 32.33
CA GLU A 158 -1.92 0.42 32.47
C GLU A 158 -2.77 -0.74 31.96
N LEU A 159 -2.18 -1.62 31.19
CA LEU A 159 -2.80 -2.84 30.66
C LEU A 159 -1.71 -3.82 30.27
N ASP A 160 -1.79 -5.05 30.74
CA ASP A 160 -0.91 -6.12 30.31
C ASP A 160 -1.31 -6.63 28.93
N SER A 161 -0.33 -6.93 28.09
CA SER A 161 -0.57 -7.55 26.80
C SER A 161 -1.12 -8.95 26.97
N ALA A 162 -2.15 -9.32 26.19
CA ALA A 162 -2.65 -10.68 26.14
C ALA A 162 -1.53 -11.64 25.76
N ASN A 163 -1.56 -12.84 26.34
CA ASN A 163 -0.58 -13.87 26.06
C ASN A 163 -0.84 -14.53 24.70
N THR A 164 -0.63 -13.77 23.63
CA THR A 164 -0.84 -14.22 22.25
C THR A 164 0.32 -15.11 21.79
N HIS A 165 0.00 -16.17 21.06
CA HIS A 165 1.01 -16.92 20.32
C HIS A 165 1.48 -16.08 19.13
N ARG A 166 2.76 -16.14 18.76
CA ARG A 166 3.32 -15.40 17.62
C ARG A 166 2.60 -15.68 16.29
N GLU A 167 1.86 -16.78 16.19
CA GLU A 167 1.07 -17.17 15.03
C GLU A 167 -0.44 -16.90 15.18
N ASP A 168 -0.87 -16.24 16.26
CA ASP A 168 -2.22 -15.72 16.34
C ASP A 168 -2.40 -14.55 15.37
N PHE A 169 -3.59 -14.42 14.80
CA PHE A 169 -3.92 -13.30 13.93
C PHE A 169 -4.12 -12.03 14.74
N CYS A 170 -3.53 -10.93 14.31
CA CYS A 170 -3.64 -9.63 14.97
C CYS A 170 -4.16 -8.52 14.06
N SER A 171 -4.17 -8.73 12.75
CA SER A 171 -4.72 -7.77 11.80
C SER A 171 -5.37 -8.42 10.59
N LEU A 172 -6.30 -7.68 9.99
CA LEU A 172 -7.00 -8.02 8.76
C LEU A 172 -6.91 -6.85 7.79
N HIS A 173 -6.51 -7.11 6.55
CA HIS A 173 -6.37 -6.09 5.51
C HIS A 173 -7.16 -6.50 4.28
N TYR A 174 -8.04 -5.61 3.80
CA TYR A 174 -8.77 -5.84 2.55
C TYR A 174 -8.03 -5.24 1.36
N SER A 175 -7.80 -6.07 0.34
CA SER A 175 -7.25 -5.64 -0.94
C SER A 175 -8.32 -5.70 -2.02
N SER A 176 -8.27 -4.74 -2.97
CA SER A 176 -9.14 -4.75 -4.15
C SER A 176 -8.74 -5.90 -5.07
N GLY A 177 -9.62 -6.87 -5.24
CA GLY A 177 -9.43 -7.93 -6.23
C GLY A 177 -9.69 -7.41 -7.65
N THR A 178 -9.03 -7.99 -8.65
CA THR A 178 -9.32 -7.76 -10.09
C THR A 178 -10.77 -8.15 -10.46
N THR A 179 -11.42 -8.95 -9.64
CA THR A 179 -12.80 -9.43 -9.82
C THR A 179 -13.86 -8.58 -9.10
N GLY A 180 -13.50 -7.42 -8.55
CA GLY A 180 -14.42 -6.46 -7.91
C GLY A 180 -14.75 -6.72 -6.44
N VAL A 181 -14.73 -7.96 -5.94
CA VAL A 181 -15.00 -8.26 -4.53
C VAL A 181 -13.70 -8.16 -3.71
N PRO A 182 -13.66 -7.34 -2.63
CA PRO A 182 -12.50 -7.23 -1.77
C PRO A 182 -12.08 -8.57 -1.14
N LYS A 183 -10.78 -8.79 -0.99
CA LYS A 183 -10.20 -9.99 -0.36
C LYS A 183 -9.62 -9.63 0.99
N GLY A 184 -10.09 -10.28 2.06
CA GLY A 184 -9.53 -10.14 3.42
C GLY A 184 -8.29 -11.02 3.59
N VAL A 185 -7.17 -10.40 3.97
CA VAL A 185 -5.87 -11.04 4.23
C VAL A 185 -5.54 -10.87 5.70
N LEU A 186 -5.37 -11.98 6.40
CA LEU A 186 -5.03 -12.02 7.82
C LEU A 186 -3.52 -12.10 8.01
N HIS A 187 -3.00 -11.31 8.96
CA HIS A 187 -1.60 -11.33 9.36
C HIS A 187 -1.44 -11.66 10.85
N MET A 188 -0.34 -12.36 11.13
CA MET A 188 0.03 -12.85 12.45
C MET A 188 0.91 -11.86 13.20
N HIS A 189 0.98 -11.98 14.50
CA HIS A 189 1.87 -11.15 15.33
C HIS A 189 3.34 -11.22 14.87
N LYS A 190 3.84 -12.39 14.44
CA LYS A 190 5.21 -12.60 13.97
C LYS A 190 5.56 -11.81 12.71
N ASP A 191 4.58 -11.51 11.85
CA ASP A 191 4.84 -10.90 10.54
C ASP A 191 5.42 -9.48 10.67
N TYR A 192 5.03 -8.78 11.72
CA TYR A 192 5.42 -7.39 11.97
C TYR A 192 6.90 -7.20 12.29
N PRO A 193 7.47 -7.87 13.33
CA PRO A 193 8.89 -7.76 13.62
C PRO A 193 9.77 -8.38 12.51
N LEU A 194 9.29 -9.44 11.83
CA LEU A 194 10.00 -10.03 10.69
C LEU A 194 10.22 -9.00 9.59
N ILE A 195 9.14 -8.36 9.14
CA ILE A 195 9.25 -7.40 8.03
C ILE A 195 9.94 -6.10 8.46
N ALA A 196 9.80 -5.68 9.73
CA ALA A 196 10.53 -4.54 10.28
C ALA A 196 12.03 -4.78 10.22
N GLN A 197 12.49 -5.98 10.62
CA GLN A 197 13.90 -6.34 10.52
C GLN A 197 14.36 -6.47 9.06
N LEU A 198 13.63 -7.25 8.24
CA LEU A 198 14.08 -7.59 6.89
C LEU A 198 14.01 -6.39 5.93
N SER A 199 12.94 -5.60 6.00
CA SER A 199 12.77 -4.44 5.13
C SER A 199 13.19 -3.14 5.80
N GLY A 200 12.74 -2.88 7.03
CA GLY A 200 13.06 -1.62 7.73
C GLY A 200 14.55 -1.48 8.01
N VAL A 201 15.14 -2.48 8.65
CA VAL A 201 16.56 -2.45 9.10
C VAL A 201 17.51 -2.94 8.00
N ASP A 202 17.36 -4.20 7.56
CA ASP A 202 18.36 -4.85 6.71
C ASP A 202 18.38 -4.27 5.28
N LEU A 203 17.23 -3.84 4.75
CA LEU A 203 17.12 -3.28 3.40
C LEU A 203 17.27 -1.76 3.38
N PHE A 204 16.39 -1.04 4.12
CA PHE A 204 16.31 0.43 4.06
C PHE A 204 17.25 1.13 5.06
N GLY A 205 17.84 0.40 6.00
CA GLY A 205 18.71 0.99 7.01
C GLY A 205 18.02 2.08 7.83
N ILE A 206 16.73 1.86 8.17
CA ILE A 206 16.02 2.76 9.08
C ILE A 206 16.63 2.64 10.47
N ALA A 207 16.96 3.78 11.07
CA ALA A 207 17.66 3.87 12.32
C ALA A 207 16.92 4.79 13.31
N GLU A 208 17.31 4.76 14.57
CA GLU A 208 16.66 5.49 15.65
C GLU A 208 16.48 6.98 15.39
N ASN A 209 17.42 7.62 14.70
CA ASN A 209 17.38 9.06 14.41
C ASN A 209 16.54 9.42 13.20
N ASP A 210 15.95 8.43 12.52
CA ASP A 210 15.10 8.69 11.39
C ASP A 210 13.72 9.21 11.80
N ARG A 211 13.09 9.85 10.85
CA ARG A 211 11.69 10.26 10.88
C ARG A 211 11.07 9.86 9.55
N THR A 212 10.09 8.97 9.60
CA THR A 212 9.40 8.53 8.41
C THR A 212 8.17 9.40 8.12
N PHE A 213 7.83 9.51 6.85
CA PHE A 213 6.60 10.15 6.37
C PHE A 213 6.06 9.36 5.18
N SER A 214 4.79 9.01 5.22
CA SER A 214 4.14 8.26 4.14
C SER A 214 2.89 8.96 3.60
N VAL A 215 2.74 8.96 2.28
CA VAL A 215 1.46 9.31 1.63
C VAL A 215 0.53 8.11 1.52
N ALA A 216 1.08 6.89 1.55
CA ALA A 216 0.28 5.68 1.71
C ALA A 216 -0.27 5.63 3.14
N LYS A 217 -1.60 5.48 3.25
CA LYS A 217 -2.31 5.57 4.52
C LYS A 217 -2.12 4.33 5.37
N LEU A 218 -2.30 4.46 6.69
CA LEU A 218 -2.10 3.38 7.67
C LEU A 218 -3.05 2.18 7.48
N PHE A 219 -4.16 2.33 6.78
CA PHE A 219 -5.00 1.18 6.44
C PHE A 219 -4.44 0.27 5.33
N PHE A 220 -3.33 0.66 4.69
CA PHE A 220 -2.56 -0.18 3.76
C PHE A 220 -1.34 -0.77 4.46
N VAL A 221 -1.05 -2.03 4.20
CA VAL A 221 0.17 -2.69 4.72
C VAL A 221 1.45 -1.91 4.37
N TYR A 222 1.50 -1.29 3.19
CA TYR A 222 2.61 -0.44 2.76
C TYR A 222 2.76 0.81 3.65
N GLY A 223 1.65 1.47 3.98
CA GLY A 223 1.66 2.66 4.84
C GLY A 223 1.97 2.33 6.29
N ILE A 224 1.30 1.31 6.86
CA ILE A 224 1.54 0.94 8.26
C ILE A 224 2.95 0.37 8.45
N GLY A 225 3.45 -0.46 7.52
CA GLY A 225 4.82 -0.98 7.58
C GLY A 225 5.84 0.15 7.53
N GLY A 226 5.85 0.91 6.44
CA GLY A 226 6.87 1.94 6.18
C GLY A 226 6.82 3.16 7.08
N ASN A 227 5.65 3.51 7.63
CA ASN A 227 5.47 4.74 8.41
C ASN A 227 5.14 4.54 9.91
N LEU A 228 4.95 3.31 10.37
CA LEU A 228 4.65 3.06 11.77
C LEU A 228 5.50 1.92 12.32
N ILE A 229 5.46 0.75 11.70
CA ILE A 229 6.12 -0.45 12.23
C ILE A 229 7.64 -0.36 12.10
N PHE A 230 8.18 -0.02 10.92
CA PHE A 230 9.63 0.06 10.72
C PHE A 230 10.31 1.10 11.60
N PRO A 231 9.82 2.37 11.67
CA PRO A 231 10.44 3.35 12.56
C PRO A 231 10.34 2.96 14.03
N TRP A 232 9.19 2.48 14.50
CA TRP A 232 9.02 2.14 15.91
C TRP A 232 9.83 0.92 16.36
N TYR A 233 10.05 -0.03 15.44
CA TYR A 233 10.91 -1.19 15.70
C TYR A 233 12.34 -0.79 16.12
N VAL A 234 12.83 0.34 15.64
CA VAL A 234 14.17 0.88 15.98
C VAL A 234 14.12 2.12 16.88
N GLY A 235 12.94 2.52 17.36
CA GLY A 235 12.75 3.71 18.19
C GLY A 235 12.84 5.04 17.43
N ALA A 236 12.60 5.04 16.11
CA ALA A 236 12.48 6.23 15.29
C ALA A 236 11.08 6.84 15.39
N SER A 237 10.92 8.10 14.92
CA SER A 237 9.65 8.81 14.90
C SER A 237 8.92 8.60 13.57
N CYS A 238 7.59 8.78 13.54
CA CYS A 238 6.84 8.85 12.31
C CYS A 238 5.91 10.07 12.25
N VAL A 239 5.60 10.53 11.02
CA VAL A 239 4.70 11.65 10.76
C VAL A 239 3.36 11.10 10.28
N LEU A 240 2.29 11.39 11.01
CA LEU A 240 0.93 11.08 10.60
C LEU A 240 0.38 12.24 9.74
N TYR A 241 -0.11 11.89 8.57
CA TYR A 241 -0.64 12.85 7.61
C TYR A 241 -2.10 12.54 7.28
N ALA A 242 -3.02 13.28 7.90
CA ALA A 242 -4.46 13.14 7.64
C ALA A 242 -4.91 13.74 6.31
N GLY A 243 -4.08 14.61 5.70
CA GLY A 243 -4.39 15.34 4.49
C GLY A 243 -4.50 14.47 3.22
N PRO A 244 -4.96 15.08 2.11
CA PRO A 244 -5.17 14.38 0.85
C PRO A 244 -3.82 13.95 0.23
N PRO A 245 -3.63 12.64 -0.04
CA PRO A 245 -2.35 12.13 -0.52
C PRO A 245 -2.00 12.60 -1.93
N ARG A 246 -2.99 12.97 -2.74
CA ARG A 246 -2.81 13.39 -4.14
C ARG A 246 -2.50 14.88 -4.34
N GLN A 247 -2.51 15.68 -3.29
CA GLN A 247 -2.18 17.11 -3.37
C GLN A 247 -0.68 17.32 -3.14
N ALA A 248 0.11 17.29 -4.21
CA ALA A 248 1.57 17.37 -4.17
C ALA A 248 2.10 18.57 -3.35
N ALA A 249 1.49 19.76 -3.50
CA ALA A 249 1.89 20.95 -2.73
C ALA A 249 1.67 20.79 -1.22
N ALA A 250 0.57 20.11 -0.80
CA ALA A 250 0.30 19.83 0.61
C ALA A 250 1.28 18.79 1.16
N VAL A 251 1.63 17.77 0.38
CA VAL A 251 2.66 16.78 0.72
C VAL A 251 4.02 17.45 0.91
N LEU A 252 4.44 18.32 -0.01
CA LEU A 252 5.69 19.07 0.09
C LEU A 252 5.71 20.02 1.29
N LYS A 253 4.57 20.65 1.62
CA LYS A 253 4.42 21.47 2.82
C LYS A 253 4.58 20.62 4.09
N ALA A 254 4.02 19.43 4.14
CA ALA A 254 4.20 18.50 5.26
C ALA A 254 5.68 18.07 5.41
N ILE A 255 6.37 17.75 4.31
CA ILE A 255 7.81 17.46 4.32
C ILE A 255 8.59 18.66 4.87
N SER A 256 8.32 19.87 4.40
CA SER A 256 8.99 21.09 4.86
C SER A 256 8.73 21.38 6.35
N THR A 257 7.53 21.06 6.85
CA THR A 257 7.13 21.31 8.24
C THR A 257 7.70 20.28 9.20
N PHE A 258 7.52 19.00 8.90
CA PHE A 258 7.86 17.90 9.81
C PHE A 258 9.28 17.37 9.64
N LYS A 259 9.98 17.78 8.56
CA LYS A 259 11.38 17.39 8.28
C LYS A 259 11.61 15.87 8.38
N PRO A 260 10.86 15.04 7.65
CA PRO A 260 11.16 13.61 7.62
C PRO A 260 12.52 13.35 6.94
N THR A 261 13.14 12.23 7.29
CA THR A 261 14.38 11.74 6.66
C THR A 261 14.11 10.65 5.63
N VAL A 262 12.97 9.95 5.76
CA VAL A 262 12.54 8.89 4.87
C VAL A 262 11.14 9.20 4.34
N PHE A 263 11.00 9.26 3.02
CA PHE A 263 9.73 9.51 2.34
C PHE A 263 9.22 8.25 1.65
N VAL A 264 8.10 7.72 2.13
CA VAL A 264 7.43 6.53 1.61
C VAL A 264 6.27 6.97 0.72
N SER A 265 6.36 6.73 -0.58
CA SER A 265 5.42 7.29 -1.54
C SER A 265 5.09 6.30 -2.68
N VAL A 266 4.37 6.77 -3.67
CA VAL A 266 3.94 6.03 -4.85
C VAL A 266 4.30 6.81 -6.12
N PRO A 267 4.47 6.16 -7.28
CA PRO A 267 4.89 6.81 -8.53
C PRO A 267 4.06 8.03 -8.91
N THR A 268 2.74 7.94 -8.75
CA THR A 268 1.80 9.03 -9.07
C THR A 268 2.07 10.31 -8.27
N ILE A 269 2.52 10.20 -7.02
CA ILE A 269 2.84 11.37 -6.18
C ILE A 269 4.20 11.96 -6.54
N TYR A 270 5.21 11.12 -6.85
CA TYR A 270 6.48 11.62 -7.39
C TYR A 270 6.26 12.42 -8.67
N SER A 271 5.47 11.90 -9.62
CA SER A 271 5.12 12.59 -10.86
C SER A 271 4.37 13.91 -10.60
N ALA A 272 3.42 13.92 -9.65
CA ALA A 272 2.68 15.11 -9.28
C ALA A 272 3.59 16.18 -8.62
N ILE A 273 4.55 15.79 -7.80
CA ILE A 273 5.56 16.69 -7.23
C ILE A 273 6.44 17.29 -8.33
N LEU A 274 6.91 16.46 -9.27
CA LEU A 274 7.74 16.89 -10.39
C LEU A 274 7.02 17.85 -11.34
N SER A 275 5.70 17.82 -11.39
CA SER A 275 4.91 18.78 -12.18
C SER A 275 4.91 20.20 -11.59
N ILE A 276 5.36 20.39 -10.34
CA ILE A 276 5.48 21.70 -9.70
C ILE A 276 6.84 22.33 -10.09
N PRO A 277 6.87 23.41 -10.86
CA PRO A 277 8.13 24.01 -11.28
C PRO A 277 9.03 24.41 -10.11
N ASN A 278 10.28 23.99 -10.14
CA ASN A 278 11.28 24.33 -9.12
C ASN A 278 10.82 23.98 -7.68
N PHE A 279 10.09 22.88 -7.49
CA PHE A 279 9.56 22.48 -6.18
C PHE A 279 10.64 22.46 -5.09
N TYR A 280 11.84 21.97 -5.40
CA TYR A 280 12.99 21.89 -4.49
C TYR A 280 13.57 23.26 -4.06
N LYS A 281 13.22 24.36 -4.77
CA LYS A 281 13.53 25.73 -4.35
C LYS A 281 12.41 26.38 -3.56
N ARG A 282 11.18 25.90 -3.73
CA ARG A 282 9.96 26.44 -3.11
C ARG A 282 9.63 25.79 -1.79
N PHE A 283 10.04 24.55 -1.61
CA PHE A 283 9.79 23.73 -0.43
C PHE A 283 11.10 23.17 0.10
N ASP A 284 11.26 23.18 1.41
CA ASP A 284 12.45 22.63 2.04
C ASP A 284 12.32 21.11 2.20
N ILE A 285 12.97 20.38 1.31
CA ILE A 285 13.06 18.92 1.29
C ILE A 285 14.43 18.39 1.72
N GLY A 286 15.33 19.26 2.17
CA GLY A 286 16.73 18.94 2.49
C GLY A 286 16.93 17.97 3.65
N SER A 287 15.86 17.66 4.41
CA SER A 287 15.91 16.62 5.44
C SER A 287 15.85 15.19 4.89
N LEU A 288 15.37 15.01 3.64
CA LEU A 288 15.22 13.69 3.04
C LEU A 288 16.59 13.08 2.72
N ARG A 289 16.85 11.89 3.25
CA ARG A 289 18.00 11.05 2.88
C ARG A 289 17.64 9.90 1.97
N MET A 290 16.35 9.51 1.93
CA MET A 290 15.89 8.35 1.19
C MET A 290 14.42 8.52 0.78
N CYS A 291 14.12 8.04 -0.43
CA CYS A 291 12.78 7.96 -0.99
C CYS A 291 12.47 6.51 -1.36
N ILE A 292 11.28 6.02 -1.02
CA ILE A 292 10.82 4.66 -1.32
C ILE A 292 9.57 4.76 -2.19
N SER A 293 9.47 3.92 -3.21
CA SER A 293 8.31 3.81 -4.10
C SER A 293 7.80 2.39 -4.15
N ALA A 294 6.47 2.22 -4.14
CA ALA A 294 5.80 0.95 -4.35
C ALA A 294 4.36 1.14 -4.85
N GLY A 295 3.67 0.01 -5.08
CA GLY A 295 2.24 -0.04 -5.42
C GLY A 295 1.96 -0.03 -6.91
N GLU A 296 2.81 0.62 -7.70
CA GLU A 296 2.81 0.65 -9.17
C GLU A 296 4.26 0.65 -9.65
N PRO A 297 4.57 0.22 -10.87
CA PRO A 297 5.91 0.36 -11.43
C PRO A 297 6.33 1.82 -11.53
N LEU A 298 7.54 2.14 -11.10
CA LEU A 298 8.06 3.50 -11.18
C LEU A 298 8.57 3.79 -12.59
N PRO A 299 7.98 4.78 -13.32
CA PRO A 299 8.46 5.12 -14.65
C PRO A 299 9.91 5.62 -14.61
N LEU A 300 10.73 5.13 -15.54
CA LEU A 300 12.14 5.50 -15.65
C LEU A 300 12.33 7.03 -15.75
N GLN A 301 11.48 7.72 -16.51
CA GLN A 301 11.51 9.19 -16.64
C GLN A 301 11.27 9.88 -15.29
N THR A 302 10.32 9.38 -14.48
CA THR A 302 10.05 9.94 -13.14
C THR A 302 11.26 9.75 -12.23
N TRP A 303 11.90 8.59 -12.27
CA TRP A 303 13.10 8.31 -11.48
C TRP A 303 14.25 9.24 -11.86
N ASN A 304 14.55 9.35 -13.16
CA ASN A 304 15.62 10.20 -13.67
C ASN A 304 15.40 11.68 -13.28
N THR A 305 14.19 12.22 -13.57
CA THR A 305 13.87 13.61 -13.27
C THR A 305 13.94 13.93 -11.78
N TRP A 306 13.49 13.00 -10.94
CA TRP A 306 13.60 13.14 -9.48
C TRP A 306 15.06 13.19 -9.02
N ARG A 307 15.88 12.24 -9.51
CA ARG A 307 17.29 12.14 -9.19
C ARG A 307 18.06 13.40 -9.62
N ASP A 308 17.79 13.90 -10.83
CA ASP A 308 18.44 15.11 -11.35
C ASP A 308 18.06 16.37 -10.56
N ALA A 309 16.82 16.43 -10.04
CA ALA A 309 16.33 17.58 -9.29
C ALA A 309 16.74 17.58 -7.81
N THR A 310 16.95 16.41 -7.19
CA THR A 310 17.10 16.27 -5.73
C THR A 310 18.39 15.59 -5.29
N GLU A 311 19.09 14.92 -6.20
CA GLU A 311 20.24 14.03 -5.93
C GLU A 311 19.90 12.81 -5.04
N ILE A 312 18.62 12.58 -4.71
CA ILE A 312 18.15 11.47 -3.89
C ILE A 312 17.65 10.34 -4.79
N GLU A 313 18.09 9.11 -4.51
CA GLU A 313 17.58 7.92 -5.20
C GLU A 313 16.18 7.56 -4.71
N ILE A 314 15.32 7.12 -5.64
CA ILE A 314 14.08 6.44 -5.28
C ILE A 314 14.34 4.94 -5.32
N LEU A 315 14.12 4.27 -4.19
CA LEU A 315 14.17 2.82 -4.08
C LEU A 315 12.82 2.24 -4.51
N ASP A 316 12.73 1.78 -5.75
CA ASP A 316 11.52 1.10 -6.22
C ASP A 316 11.44 -0.31 -5.66
N THR A 317 10.25 -0.70 -5.19
CA THR A 317 10.02 -1.96 -4.48
C THR A 317 8.73 -2.62 -4.92
N ILE A 318 8.67 -3.94 -4.84
CA ILE A 318 7.42 -4.67 -4.95
C ILE A 318 7.11 -5.43 -3.66
N GLY A 319 5.85 -5.36 -3.28
CA GLY A 319 5.23 -6.11 -2.21
C GLY A 319 3.74 -6.28 -2.49
N CYS A 320 3.07 -7.04 -1.68
CA CYS A 320 1.62 -7.19 -1.75
C CYS A 320 1.04 -7.33 -0.35
N THR A 321 -0.28 -7.22 -0.25
CA THR A 321 -0.97 -7.42 1.04
C THR A 321 -0.69 -8.82 1.59
N GLU A 322 -0.63 -9.81 0.72
CA GLU A 322 -0.43 -11.22 1.07
C GLU A 322 0.96 -11.53 1.67
N THR A 323 2.00 -10.72 1.37
CA THR A 323 3.33 -10.83 2.00
C THR A 323 3.54 -9.84 3.13
N TYR A 324 2.51 -9.11 3.50
CA TYR A 324 2.47 -7.96 4.39
C TYR A 324 3.15 -6.71 3.82
N HIS A 325 4.32 -6.81 3.23
CA HIS A 325 5.08 -5.67 2.71
C HIS A 325 6.00 -6.10 1.55
N THR A 326 7.15 -5.46 1.44
CA THR A 326 8.15 -5.65 0.39
C THR A 326 8.80 -7.04 0.45
N PHE A 327 8.87 -7.74 -0.67
CA PHE A 327 9.61 -8.98 -0.84
C PHE A 327 10.75 -8.88 -1.88
N MET A 328 10.75 -7.81 -2.67
CA MET A 328 11.80 -7.51 -3.66
C MET A 328 11.97 -6.01 -3.81
N ALA A 329 13.21 -5.52 -3.91
CA ALA A 329 13.50 -4.10 -3.94
C ALA A 329 14.86 -3.77 -4.56
N ASN A 330 15.00 -2.53 -5.03
CA ASN A 330 16.29 -1.89 -5.23
C ASN A 330 16.95 -1.56 -3.88
N ARG A 331 18.27 -1.60 -3.83
CA ARG A 331 19.07 -1.29 -2.64
C ARG A 331 19.73 0.07 -2.77
N PRO A 332 19.97 0.78 -1.66
CA PRO A 332 20.73 2.04 -1.69
C PRO A 332 22.10 1.85 -2.36
N GLY A 333 22.43 2.72 -3.32
CA GLY A 333 23.69 2.66 -4.08
C GLY A 333 23.77 1.57 -5.16
N GLU A 334 22.76 0.69 -5.27
CA GLU A 334 22.68 -0.39 -6.28
C GLU A 334 21.38 -0.32 -7.08
N VAL A 335 20.81 0.88 -7.21
CA VAL A 335 19.53 1.04 -7.91
C VAL A 335 19.69 0.77 -9.41
N ARG A 336 18.84 -0.10 -9.96
CA ARG A 336 18.65 -0.28 -11.39
C ARG A 336 17.30 0.36 -11.78
N PRO A 337 17.30 1.60 -12.27
CA PRO A 337 16.06 2.32 -12.58
C PRO A 337 15.16 1.57 -13.56
N GLY A 338 13.86 1.50 -13.26
CA GLY A 338 12.87 0.75 -14.03
C GLY A 338 12.74 -0.73 -13.64
N SER A 339 13.67 -1.27 -12.83
CA SER A 339 13.53 -2.61 -12.25
C SER A 339 12.90 -2.56 -10.87
N SER A 340 12.24 -3.64 -10.44
CA SER A 340 11.81 -3.83 -9.05
C SER A 340 12.94 -4.34 -8.13
N GLY A 341 14.20 -4.31 -8.59
CA GLY A 341 15.37 -4.74 -7.82
C GLY A 341 15.54 -6.26 -7.76
N LYS A 342 15.97 -6.75 -6.60
CA LYS A 342 16.24 -8.16 -6.31
C LYS A 342 15.45 -8.63 -5.08
N PRO A 343 15.21 -9.94 -4.92
CA PRO A 343 14.60 -10.48 -3.69
C PRO A 343 15.34 -10.00 -2.45
N ILE A 344 14.59 -9.63 -1.42
CA ILE A 344 15.18 -9.26 -0.13
C ILE A 344 15.47 -10.52 0.68
N ARG A 345 16.34 -10.41 1.67
CA ARG A 345 16.65 -11.51 2.58
C ARG A 345 15.37 -12.06 3.21
N GLY A 346 15.24 -13.38 3.27
CA GLY A 346 14.09 -14.05 3.87
C GLY A 346 12.94 -14.33 2.89
N TYR A 347 13.07 -13.90 1.63
CA TYR A 347 12.12 -14.23 0.58
C TYR A 347 12.82 -14.94 -0.58
N ASP A 348 12.17 -16.00 -1.05
CA ASP A 348 12.52 -16.69 -2.29
C ASP A 348 11.54 -16.28 -3.38
N VAL A 349 12.06 -16.12 -4.59
CA VAL A 349 11.28 -15.72 -5.77
C VAL A 349 11.59 -16.68 -6.91
N ARG A 350 10.55 -17.10 -7.64
CA ARG A 350 10.65 -17.91 -8.84
C ARG A 350 9.83 -17.30 -9.96
N LEU A 351 10.29 -17.46 -11.20
CA LEU A 351 9.52 -17.21 -12.41
C LEU A 351 9.16 -18.53 -13.05
N VAL A 352 7.87 -18.78 -13.21
CA VAL A 352 7.36 -20.06 -13.73
C VAL A 352 6.49 -19.86 -14.97
N ASP A 353 6.44 -20.87 -15.84
CA ASP A 353 5.49 -20.96 -16.95
C ASP A 353 4.07 -21.33 -16.46
N ASP A 354 3.14 -21.52 -17.39
CA ASP A 354 1.76 -21.87 -17.07
C ASP A 354 1.62 -23.28 -16.48
N GLU A 355 2.60 -24.18 -16.73
CA GLU A 355 2.70 -25.51 -16.14
C GLU A 355 3.38 -25.52 -14.76
N GLY A 356 3.90 -24.36 -14.30
CA GLY A 356 4.56 -24.21 -13.01
C GLY A 356 6.03 -24.62 -12.98
N LYS A 357 6.66 -24.77 -14.16
CA LYS A 357 8.10 -25.04 -14.30
C LYS A 357 8.88 -23.72 -14.34
N ASP A 358 10.08 -23.72 -13.78
CA ASP A 358 10.95 -22.54 -13.81
C ASP A 358 11.32 -22.16 -15.25
N VAL A 359 11.19 -20.87 -15.58
CA VAL A 359 11.64 -20.32 -16.86
C VAL A 359 13.12 -19.96 -16.79
N GLN A 360 13.80 -19.96 -17.95
CA GLN A 360 15.19 -19.53 -18.03
C GLN A 360 15.34 -18.00 -17.84
N ALA A 361 16.49 -17.56 -17.34
CA ALA A 361 16.82 -16.15 -17.26
C ALA A 361 16.67 -15.46 -18.64
N GLY A 362 16.06 -14.27 -18.65
CA GLY A 362 15.73 -13.56 -19.88
C GLY A 362 14.36 -13.92 -20.47
N MET A 363 13.67 -14.92 -19.92
CA MET A 363 12.30 -15.27 -20.30
C MET A 363 11.29 -14.65 -19.33
N VAL A 364 10.12 -14.29 -19.85
CA VAL A 364 9.00 -13.82 -19.03
C VAL A 364 8.33 -15.01 -18.36
N GLY A 365 8.07 -14.90 -17.07
CA GLY A 365 7.36 -15.91 -16.29
C GLY A 365 6.44 -15.31 -15.27
N ASN A 366 5.56 -16.14 -14.72
CA ASN A 366 4.64 -15.80 -13.65
C ASN A 366 5.41 -15.74 -12.32
N LEU A 367 5.27 -14.65 -11.59
CA LEU A 367 5.99 -14.41 -10.34
C LEU A 367 5.39 -15.20 -9.19
N MET A 368 6.20 -16.06 -8.60
CA MET A 368 5.93 -16.78 -7.36
C MET A 368 6.84 -16.26 -6.25
N VAL A 369 6.30 -16.06 -5.06
CA VAL A 369 7.05 -15.62 -3.89
C VAL A 369 6.78 -16.52 -2.69
N ARG A 370 7.81 -16.74 -1.87
CA ARG A 370 7.76 -17.47 -0.61
C ARG A 370 8.50 -16.69 0.46
N GLY A 371 7.92 -16.55 1.65
CA GLY A 371 8.52 -15.92 2.82
C GLY A 371 7.67 -16.16 4.06
N GLU A 372 8.26 -16.03 5.25
CA GLU A 372 7.60 -16.40 6.51
C GLU A 372 6.44 -15.47 6.91
N SER A 373 6.33 -14.25 6.33
CA SER A 373 5.20 -13.33 6.51
C SER A 373 4.11 -13.52 5.46
N THR A 374 4.23 -14.52 4.58
CA THR A 374 3.18 -14.81 3.59
C THR A 374 1.93 -15.29 4.30
N ALA A 375 0.80 -14.63 4.06
CA ALA A 375 -0.50 -15.00 4.59
C ALA A 375 -0.88 -16.43 4.20
N LEU A 376 -1.74 -17.06 5.00
CA LEU A 376 -2.12 -18.46 4.79
C LEU A 376 -3.30 -18.62 3.81
N PHE A 377 -4.22 -17.65 3.80
CA PHE A 377 -5.46 -17.73 3.01
C PHE A 377 -6.15 -16.38 2.88
N TYR A 378 -7.14 -16.31 1.99
CA TYR A 378 -8.12 -15.22 1.94
C TYR A 378 -9.35 -15.59 2.79
N LEU A 379 -9.76 -14.66 3.65
CA LEU A 379 -10.93 -14.83 4.52
C LEU A 379 -12.17 -15.16 3.67
N HIS A 380 -12.86 -16.26 4.01
CA HIS A 380 -14.07 -16.76 3.37
C HIS A 380 -13.99 -16.97 1.83
N GLN A 381 -12.77 -17.03 1.23
CA GLN A 381 -12.57 -17.19 -0.21
C GLN A 381 -11.66 -18.40 -0.52
N SER A 382 -12.12 -19.60 -0.21
CA SER A 382 -11.33 -20.85 -0.32
C SER A 382 -10.90 -21.18 -1.75
N GLU A 383 -11.70 -20.87 -2.77
CA GLU A 383 -11.35 -21.09 -4.17
C GLU A 383 -10.18 -20.20 -4.60
N LYS A 384 -10.27 -18.89 -4.33
CA LYS A 384 -9.17 -17.95 -4.60
C LYS A 384 -7.92 -18.29 -3.80
N THR A 385 -8.08 -18.76 -2.55
CA THR A 385 -6.96 -19.22 -1.73
C THR A 385 -6.20 -20.33 -2.44
N ARG A 386 -6.88 -21.39 -2.88
CA ARG A 386 -6.25 -22.52 -3.59
C ARG A 386 -5.60 -22.13 -4.91
N HIS A 387 -6.15 -21.12 -5.59
CA HIS A 387 -5.56 -20.62 -6.83
C HIS A 387 -4.27 -19.82 -6.57
N SER A 388 -4.27 -18.97 -5.54
CA SER A 388 -3.16 -18.06 -5.25
C SER A 388 -2.08 -18.69 -4.37
N PHE A 389 -2.45 -19.45 -3.34
CA PHE A 389 -1.50 -20.09 -2.42
C PHE A 389 -1.28 -21.56 -2.83
N ARG A 390 -0.10 -21.84 -3.40
CA ARG A 390 0.28 -23.14 -3.95
C ARG A 390 1.39 -23.77 -3.09
N GLY A 391 1.01 -24.49 -2.04
CA GLY A 391 1.93 -24.93 -1.00
C GLY A 391 2.49 -23.74 -0.23
N GLU A 392 3.81 -23.62 -0.17
CA GLU A 392 4.51 -22.49 0.46
C GLU A 392 4.64 -21.26 -0.46
N TRP A 393 4.20 -21.34 -1.70
CA TRP A 393 4.35 -20.31 -2.71
C TRP A 393 3.07 -19.51 -2.94
N LEU A 394 3.19 -18.19 -2.92
CA LEU A 394 2.15 -17.28 -3.38
C LEU A 394 2.34 -17.00 -4.87
N PHE A 395 1.32 -17.26 -5.67
CA PHE A 395 1.20 -16.78 -7.05
C PHE A 395 0.68 -15.33 -7.02
N THR A 396 1.54 -14.37 -7.35
CA THR A 396 1.22 -12.94 -7.22
C THR A 396 0.25 -12.43 -8.28
N GLY A 397 0.19 -13.13 -9.42
CA GLY A 397 -0.53 -12.70 -10.62
C GLY A 397 0.22 -11.65 -11.44
N ASP A 398 1.47 -11.35 -11.10
CA ASP A 398 2.34 -10.48 -11.87
C ASP A 398 3.27 -11.30 -12.77
N GLN A 399 3.64 -10.77 -13.93
CA GLN A 399 4.64 -11.33 -14.82
C GLN A 399 5.92 -10.51 -14.77
N TYR A 400 7.03 -11.23 -14.72
CA TYR A 400 8.37 -10.65 -14.60
C TYR A 400 9.35 -11.30 -15.55
N LEU A 401 10.42 -10.58 -15.84
CA LEU A 401 11.62 -11.09 -16.49
C LEU A 401 12.78 -10.86 -15.51
N GLN A 402 13.64 -11.87 -15.33
CA GLN A 402 14.92 -11.73 -14.62
C GLN A 402 16.03 -11.53 -15.63
N ASP A 403 16.82 -10.46 -15.50
CA ASP A 403 18.00 -10.22 -16.32
C ASP A 403 19.21 -11.04 -15.85
N LYS A 404 20.29 -11.03 -16.64
CA LYS A 404 21.56 -11.73 -16.35
C LYS A 404 22.25 -11.27 -15.06
N ASP A 405 21.94 -10.06 -14.58
CA ASP A 405 22.51 -9.49 -13.36
C ASP A 405 21.62 -9.77 -12.15
N GLY A 406 20.50 -10.50 -12.34
CA GLY A 406 19.57 -10.93 -11.31
C GLY A 406 18.53 -9.90 -10.91
N TYR A 407 18.38 -8.79 -11.68
CA TYR A 407 17.31 -7.82 -11.47
C TYR A 407 16.03 -8.28 -12.13
N TYR A 408 14.90 -7.91 -11.50
CA TYR A 408 13.56 -8.29 -11.94
C TYR A 408 12.83 -7.09 -12.55
N TRP A 409 12.25 -7.33 -13.73
CA TRP A 409 11.58 -6.31 -14.55
C TRP A 409 10.12 -6.68 -14.71
N HIS A 410 9.23 -5.83 -14.22
CA HIS A 410 7.79 -6.04 -14.33
C HIS A 410 7.34 -6.01 -15.79
N LYS A 411 6.52 -6.97 -16.20
CA LYS A 411 6.00 -7.12 -17.57
C LYS A 411 4.48 -7.01 -17.67
N GLY A 412 3.80 -6.89 -16.55
CA GLY A 412 2.36 -6.72 -16.46
C GLY A 412 1.69 -7.70 -15.52
N ARG A 413 0.38 -7.67 -15.53
CA ARG A 413 -0.47 -8.64 -14.81
C ARG A 413 -0.88 -9.76 -15.76
N VAL A 414 -0.95 -10.98 -15.24
CA VAL A 414 -1.45 -12.15 -16.01
C VAL A 414 -2.83 -11.86 -16.61
N ASP A 415 -3.72 -11.25 -15.82
CA ASP A 415 -5.10 -10.91 -16.23
C ASP A 415 -5.17 -9.78 -17.28
N ASP A 416 -4.12 -8.99 -17.44
CA ASP A 416 -4.05 -7.84 -18.36
C ASP A 416 -3.28 -8.15 -19.65
N MET A 417 -2.50 -9.23 -19.68
CA MET A 417 -1.74 -9.62 -20.86
C MET A 417 -2.65 -9.94 -22.05
N LEU A 418 -2.24 -9.47 -23.22
CA LEU A 418 -3.00 -9.64 -24.46
C LEU A 418 -2.38 -10.76 -25.31
N LYS A 419 -3.21 -11.67 -25.83
CA LYS A 419 -2.74 -12.70 -26.78
C LYS A 419 -3.10 -12.28 -28.20
N VAL A 420 -2.19 -11.57 -28.86
CA VAL A 420 -2.39 -11.00 -30.20
C VAL A 420 -1.73 -11.88 -31.25
N GLY A 421 -2.54 -12.49 -32.11
CA GLY A 421 -2.01 -13.39 -33.15
C GLY A 421 -1.19 -14.58 -32.62
N GLY A 422 -1.51 -15.06 -31.40
CA GLY A 422 -0.80 -16.15 -30.73
C GLY A 422 0.41 -15.71 -29.90
N LEU A 423 0.81 -14.44 -29.97
CA LEU A 423 1.94 -13.88 -29.23
C LEU A 423 1.44 -13.08 -28.01
N TRP A 424 2.17 -13.18 -26.90
CA TRP A 424 1.89 -12.39 -25.71
C TRP A 424 2.37 -10.94 -25.88
N VAL A 425 1.50 -10.00 -25.56
CA VAL A 425 1.74 -8.54 -25.62
C VAL A 425 1.46 -7.94 -24.26
N SER A 426 2.46 -7.26 -23.69
CA SER A 426 2.29 -6.49 -22.48
C SER A 426 1.67 -5.13 -22.80
N PRO A 427 0.52 -4.78 -22.23
CA PRO A 427 -0.02 -3.42 -22.29
C PRO A 427 1.00 -2.36 -21.84
N MET A 428 1.76 -2.66 -20.79
CA MET A 428 2.73 -1.75 -20.20
C MET A 428 3.87 -1.39 -21.15
N GLU A 429 4.31 -2.30 -22.00
CA GLU A 429 5.34 -2.02 -23.01
C GLU A 429 4.87 -0.95 -24.01
N ILE A 430 3.59 -0.97 -24.34
CA ILE A 430 2.97 0.02 -25.22
C ILE A 430 2.76 1.35 -24.47
N GLU A 431 2.29 1.26 -23.22
CA GLU A 431 2.09 2.41 -22.34
C GLU A 431 3.41 3.16 -22.08
N GLU A 432 4.51 2.44 -21.88
CA GLU A 432 5.84 3.04 -21.71
C GLU A 432 6.28 3.86 -22.92
N VAL A 433 6.06 3.32 -24.12
CA VAL A 433 6.37 4.04 -25.38
C VAL A 433 5.52 5.29 -25.51
N LEU A 434 4.21 5.21 -25.26
CA LEU A 434 3.31 6.36 -25.36
C LEU A 434 3.60 7.42 -24.30
N SER A 435 3.88 7.02 -23.06
CA SER A 435 4.25 7.91 -21.94
C SER A 435 5.58 8.62 -22.15
N GLY A 436 6.43 8.13 -23.04
CA GLY A 436 7.68 8.78 -23.45
C GLY A 436 7.48 10.03 -24.31
N HIS A 437 6.24 10.30 -24.77
CA HIS A 437 5.94 11.49 -25.56
C HIS A 437 5.61 12.70 -24.66
N ASP A 438 6.19 13.87 -24.94
CA ASP A 438 6.05 15.08 -24.09
C ASP A 438 4.62 15.54 -23.87
N SER A 439 3.71 15.27 -24.81
CA SER A 439 2.30 15.64 -24.73
C SER A 439 1.44 14.69 -23.90
N VAL A 440 1.95 13.50 -23.54
CA VAL A 440 1.19 12.47 -22.82
C VAL A 440 1.37 12.65 -21.32
N ALA A 441 0.26 12.78 -20.60
CA ALA A 441 0.24 12.82 -19.14
C ALA A 441 0.08 11.43 -18.53
N ASP A 442 -0.79 10.61 -19.14
CA ASP A 442 -1.13 9.26 -18.68
C ASP A 442 -1.68 8.43 -19.84
N CYS A 443 -1.56 7.12 -19.78
CA CYS A 443 -2.17 6.25 -20.79
C CYS A 443 -2.49 4.87 -20.24
N ALA A 444 -3.42 4.19 -20.92
CA ALA A 444 -3.81 2.82 -20.61
C ALA A 444 -4.02 2.02 -21.90
N VAL A 445 -3.57 0.78 -21.91
CA VAL A 445 -3.79 -0.13 -23.04
C VAL A 445 -4.60 -1.34 -22.60
N VAL A 446 -5.61 -1.68 -23.39
CA VAL A 446 -6.44 -2.87 -23.17
C VAL A 446 -6.59 -3.66 -24.47
N GLY A 447 -7.03 -4.92 -24.34
CA GLY A 447 -7.44 -5.70 -25.49
C GLY A 447 -8.83 -5.32 -25.96
N HIS A 448 -8.98 -5.13 -27.25
CA HIS A 448 -10.26 -4.92 -27.92
C HIS A 448 -10.38 -5.81 -29.15
N TYR A 449 -11.57 -6.34 -29.45
CA TYR A 449 -11.77 -7.22 -30.58
C TYR A 449 -12.08 -6.42 -31.84
N ASP A 450 -11.39 -6.72 -32.94
CA ASP A 450 -11.70 -6.15 -34.24
C ASP A 450 -12.92 -6.81 -34.89
N ASN A 451 -13.36 -6.28 -36.02
CA ASN A 451 -14.54 -6.78 -36.76
C ASN A 451 -14.44 -8.25 -37.20
N ALA A 452 -13.23 -8.81 -37.19
CA ALA A 452 -12.97 -10.22 -37.48
C ALA A 452 -12.90 -11.09 -36.21
N GLY A 453 -13.18 -10.51 -35.02
CA GLY A 453 -13.12 -11.19 -33.74
C GLY A 453 -11.69 -11.46 -33.25
N LEU A 454 -10.69 -10.73 -33.77
CA LEU A 454 -9.30 -10.88 -33.35
C LEU A 454 -8.95 -9.82 -32.31
N LEU A 455 -8.35 -10.27 -31.20
CA LEU A 455 -7.88 -9.39 -30.15
C LEU A 455 -6.71 -8.51 -30.62
N LYS A 456 -6.82 -7.19 -30.41
CA LYS A 456 -5.80 -6.19 -30.75
C LYS A 456 -5.64 -5.20 -29.59
N PRO A 457 -4.46 -4.55 -29.43
CA PRO A 457 -4.29 -3.48 -28.45
C PRO A 457 -5.09 -2.23 -28.85
N LYS A 458 -5.76 -1.63 -27.85
CA LYS A 458 -6.42 -0.32 -27.92
C LYS A 458 -5.82 0.57 -26.84
N ALA A 459 -5.32 1.74 -27.22
CA ALA A 459 -4.70 2.71 -26.31
C ALA A 459 -5.68 3.85 -26.01
N PHE A 460 -5.81 4.19 -24.72
CA PHE A 460 -6.46 5.39 -24.21
C PHE A 460 -5.38 6.34 -23.70
N VAL A 461 -5.37 7.58 -24.16
CA VAL A 461 -4.29 8.56 -23.88
C VAL A 461 -4.88 9.81 -23.26
N CYS A 462 -4.38 10.20 -22.09
CA CYS A 462 -4.66 11.48 -21.45
C CYS A 462 -3.52 12.46 -21.76
N LEU A 463 -3.87 13.64 -22.23
CA LEU A 463 -2.91 14.68 -22.60
C LEU A 463 -2.56 15.56 -21.39
N ARG A 464 -1.39 16.18 -21.45
CA ARG A 464 -0.98 17.17 -20.45
C ARG A 464 -1.84 18.42 -20.53
N ASN A 465 -1.96 19.13 -19.41
CA ASN A 465 -2.71 20.37 -19.35
C ASN A 465 -2.21 21.38 -20.39
N GLY A 466 -3.14 21.93 -21.18
CA GLY A 466 -2.84 22.88 -22.23
C GLY A 466 -2.48 22.26 -23.59
N VAL A 467 -2.53 20.93 -23.70
CA VAL A 467 -2.40 20.22 -24.98
C VAL A 467 -3.77 19.75 -25.42
N GLU A 468 -4.17 20.14 -26.62
CA GLU A 468 -5.45 19.74 -27.22
C GLU A 468 -5.28 18.54 -28.15
N PRO A 469 -6.27 17.63 -28.23
CA PRO A 469 -6.29 16.56 -29.20
C PRO A 469 -6.24 17.09 -30.63
N SER A 470 -5.39 16.50 -31.46
CA SER A 470 -5.31 16.84 -32.88
C SER A 470 -4.93 15.61 -33.73
N ASP A 471 -5.27 15.66 -35.02
CA ASP A 471 -4.89 14.59 -35.96
C ASP A 471 -3.36 14.50 -36.12
N GLU A 472 -2.68 15.62 -36.02
CA GLU A 472 -1.21 15.67 -36.07
C GLU A 472 -0.58 14.94 -34.88
N LEU A 473 -1.07 15.20 -33.66
CA LEU A 473 -0.61 14.52 -32.45
C LEU A 473 -0.93 13.02 -32.50
N PHE A 474 -2.12 12.65 -32.97
CA PHE A 474 -2.48 11.25 -33.19
C PHE A 474 -1.47 10.54 -34.10
N GLU A 475 -1.12 11.15 -35.26
CA GLU A 475 -0.14 10.58 -36.18
C GLU A 475 1.27 10.49 -35.55
N GLN A 476 1.66 11.47 -34.72
CA GLN A 476 2.95 11.44 -34.04
C GLN A 476 3.03 10.24 -33.08
N LEU A 477 1.98 10.00 -32.29
CA LEU A 477 1.91 8.87 -31.36
C LEU A 477 1.90 7.51 -32.10
N VAL A 478 1.14 7.41 -33.19
CA VAL A 478 1.13 6.20 -34.03
C VAL A 478 2.51 5.94 -34.65
N LYS A 479 3.18 6.96 -35.17
CA LYS A 479 4.54 6.86 -35.72
C LYS A 479 5.55 6.47 -34.64
N LEU A 480 5.43 7.03 -33.42
CA LEU A 480 6.26 6.65 -32.27
C LEU A 480 6.13 5.15 -31.95
N CYS A 481 4.90 4.64 -31.85
CA CYS A 481 4.65 3.21 -31.66
C CYS A 481 5.19 2.37 -32.83
N ALA A 482 5.02 2.82 -34.06
CA ALA A 482 5.48 2.10 -35.23
C ALA A 482 7.03 2.00 -35.32
N LYS A 483 7.73 3.02 -34.82
CA LYS A 483 9.21 3.05 -34.77
C LYS A 483 9.79 2.15 -33.68
N THR A 484 9.08 2.01 -32.55
CA THR A 484 9.62 1.41 -31.32
C THR A 484 9.13 -0.01 -31.09
N LEU A 485 7.89 -0.32 -31.52
CA LEU A 485 7.22 -1.58 -31.22
C LEU A 485 7.13 -2.51 -32.43
N ASP A 486 7.23 -3.81 -32.18
CA ASP A 486 6.92 -4.85 -33.15
C ASP A 486 5.47 -4.73 -33.67
N ALA A 487 5.21 -5.15 -34.89
CA ALA A 487 3.92 -4.95 -35.57
C ALA A 487 2.70 -5.47 -34.78
N HIS A 488 2.82 -6.63 -34.08
CA HIS A 488 1.74 -7.21 -33.28
C HIS A 488 1.46 -6.48 -31.96
N LYS A 489 2.40 -5.64 -31.48
CA LYS A 489 2.28 -4.83 -30.25
C LYS A 489 1.68 -3.45 -30.53
N ARG A 490 1.63 -3.00 -31.78
CA ARG A 490 1.14 -1.64 -32.11
C ARG A 490 -0.34 -1.51 -31.84
N PRO A 491 -0.77 -0.42 -31.17
CA PRO A 491 -2.20 -0.17 -30.97
C PRO A 491 -2.94 -0.10 -32.30
N ARG A 492 -4.04 -0.82 -32.41
CA ARG A 492 -4.95 -0.74 -33.56
C ARG A 492 -5.83 0.51 -33.50
N TRP A 493 -6.16 0.93 -32.26
CA TRP A 493 -6.92 2.13 -31.96
C TRP A 493 -6.20 2.94 -30.90
N LEU A 494 -6.29 4.25 -31.02
CA LEU A 494 -5.81 5.22 -30.05
C LEU A 494 -6.92 6.25 -29.86
N GLU A 495 -7.35 6.47 -28.62
CA GLU A 495 -8.38 7.41 -28.24
C GLU A 495 -7.85 8.38 -27.18
N PHE A 496 -8.19 9.68 -27.32
CA PHE A 496 -7.88 10.70 -26.33
C PHE A 496 -8.99 10.75 -25.28
N ASN A 497 -8.63 10.65 -24.01
CA ASN A 497 -9.53 10.69 -22.88
C ASN A 497 -9.11 11.80 -21.91
N ASN A 498 -10.09 12.37 -21.20
CA ASN A 498 -9.79 13.38 -20.16
C ASN A 498 -9.26 12.75 -18.85
N ASP A 499 -9.68 11.52 -18.52
CA ASP A 499 -9.27 10.79 -17.33
C ASP A 499 -9.35 9.28 -17.57
N LEU A 500 -8.58 8.51 -16.80
CA LEU A 500 -8.60 7.05 -16.81
C LEU A 500 -9.26 6.51 -15.53
N PRO A 501 -10.10 5.45 -15.63
CA PRO A 501 -10.77 4.88 -14.47
C PRO A 501 -9.75 4.27 -13.51
N ARG A 502 -9.76 4.74 -12.27
CA ARG A 502 -8.86 4.27 -11.22
C ARG A 502 -9.63 3.82 -9.98
N THR A 503 -9.04 2.91 -9.22
CA THR A 503 -9.53 2.54 -7.88
C THR A 503 -9.39 3.73 -6.93
N SER A 504 -10.00 3.64 -5.76
CA SER A 504 -9.77 4.57 -4.65
C SER A 504 -8.28 4.67 -4.26
N THR A 505 -7.50 3.63 -4.53
CA THR A 505 -6.06 3.57 -4.28
C THR A 505 -5.20 4.17 -5.38
N GLY A 506 -5.80 4.55 -6.52
CA GLY A 506 -5.09 5.09 -7.68
C GLY A 506 -4.79 4.06 -8.77
N LYS A 507 -4.94 2.76 -8.51
CA LYS A 507 -4.65 1.70 -9.50
C LYS A 507 -5.63 1.76 -10.67
N LEU A 508 -5.10 1.64 -11.88
CA LEU A 508 -5.88 1.63 -13.11
C LEU A 508 -6.87 0.45 -13.15
N GLN A 509 -8.13 0.76 -13.47
CA GLN A 509 -9.21 -0.22 -13.62
C GLN A 509 -9.40 -0.59 -15.10
N ARG A 510 -8.46 -1.34 -15.68
CA ARG A 510 -8.49 -1.72 -17.11
C ARG A 510 -9.77 -2.44 -17.53
N PHE A 511 -10.43 -3.18 -16.62
CA PHE A 511 -11.69 -3.85 -16.93
C PHE A 511 -12.80 -2.88 -17.37
N LYS A 512 -12.85 -1.66 -16.82
CA LYS A 512 -13.81 -0.62 -17.24
C LYS A 512 -13.52 -0.04 -18.63
N LEU A 513 -12.25 -0.07 -19.05
CA LEU A 513 -11.86 0.36 -20.40
C LEU A 513 -12.11 -0.73 -21.45
N ARG A 514 -12.19 -2.00 -21.04
CA ARG A 514 -12.52 -3.11 -21.96
C ARG A 514 -14.00 -3.10 -22.39
N GLU A 515 -14.85 -2.45 -21.61
CA GLU A 515 -16.29 -2.31 -21.89
C GLU A 515 -16.61 -1.10 -22.80
N GLN A 516 -15.64 -0.24 -23.08
CA GLN A 516 -15.69 0.91 -23.98
C GLN A 516 -15.15 0.53 -25.36
#